data_788ed550ffb54c46cb00d94a6c56d26f
#
_entry.id   788ed550ffb54c46cb00d94a6c56d26f
#
_cell.length_a   1.000
_cell.length_b   1.000
_cell.length_c   1.000
_cell.angle_alpha   90.00
_cell.angle_beta   90.00
_cell.angle_gamma   90.00
#
_symmetry.space_group_name_H-M   'P 1'
#
loop_
_entity.id
_entity.type
_entity.pdbx_description
1 polymer ?
#
loop_
_entity_poly.entity_id
_entity_poly.type
_entity_poly.pdbx_seq_one_letter_code
_entity_poly.pdbx_strand_id
1 'polypeptide(L)'
;VVIKLAREFPNIKIVTVQKNIGIAKEISYGIEEEQIPYVLETVYDLDEKNIVEKAYEEATKSKLSIGIAICESKAIFHFSRLKVEEPLFVINNVEDMEKEELRVYGSNIARIVKGIPLKRTLLNSL
;
A
#
# COMPACT_ATOMS: atom_id res chain seq x y z
N VAL A 1 16.03 0.59 12.62
CA VAL A 1 17.16 0.00 11.92
C VAL A 1 16.72 -0.61 10.60
N VAL A 2 15.71 -1.47 10.65
CA VAL A 2 15.17 -2.08 9.44
C VAL A 2 14.63 -1.01 8.48
N ILE A 3 13.92 -0.02 9.01
CA ILE A 3 13.38 1.10 8.22
C ILE A 3 14.52 1.86 7.53
N LYS A 4 15.62 2.10 8.23
CA LYS A 4 16.77 2.81 7.67
C LYS A 4 17.39 2.04 6.51
N LEU A 5 17.54 0.72 6.64
CA LEU A 5 18.05 -0.12 5.57
C LEU A 5 17.11 -0.10 4.36
N ALA A 6 15.80 -0.19 4.61
CA ALA A 6 14.81 -0.16 3.53
C ALA A 6 14.89 1.13 2.70
N ARG A 7 15.25 2.26 3.32
CA ARG A 7 15.37 3.53 2.62
C ARG A 7 16.52 3.57 1.62
N GLU A 8 17.53 2.73 1.82
CA GLU A 8 18.69 2.67 0.94
C GLU A 8 18.45 1.79 -0.29
N PHE A 9 17.39 0.99 -0.27
CA PHE A 9 17.06 0.07 -1.35
C PHE A 9 15.74 0.46 -2.00
N PRO A 10 15.49 -0.02 -3.24
CA PRO A 10 14.18 0.15 -3.85
C PRO A 10 13.10 -0.39 -2.90
N ASN A 11 12.06 0.40 -2.66
CA ASN A 11 11.03 0.04 -1.69
C ASN A 11 9.66 0.54 -2.10
N ILE A 12 8.64 -0.11 -1.56
CA ILE A 12 7.25 0.34 -1.66
C ILE A 12 7.06 1.43 -0.62
N LYS A 13 6.41 2.53 -0.97
CA LYS A 13 6.18 3.63 -0.05
C LYS A 13 4.74 3.63 0.43
N ILE A 14 4.57 3.63 1.76
CA ILE A 14 3.26 3.63 2.41
C ILE A 14 3.13 4.88 3.25
N VAL A 15 2.07 5.64 3.06
CA VAL A 15 1.73 6.76 3.93
C VAL A 15 0.37 6.52 4.56
N THR A 16 0.21 6.88 5.81
CA THR A 16 -1.02 6.69 6.55
C THR A 16 -1.20 7.81 7.56
N VAL A 17 -2.46 8.12 7.90
CA VAL A 17 -2.71 8.93 9.09
C VAL A 17 -2.52 8.05 10.32
N GLN A 18 -2.21 8.65 11.45
CA GLN A 18 -1.93 7.92 12.70
C GLN A 18 -3.09 7.00 13.10
N LYS A 19 -4.30 7.44 12.90
CA LYS A 19 -5.51 6.67 13.22
C LYS A 19 -5.53 5.29 12.55
N ASN A 20 -4.98 5.20 11.34
CA ASN A 20 -4.99 3.98 10.53
C ASN A 20 -3.69 3.18 10.59
N ILE A 21 -2.81 3.48 11.55
CA ILE A 21 -1.50 2.84 11.60
C ILE A 21 -1.58 1.31 11.70
N GLY A 22 -2.57 0.81 12.42
CA GLY A 22 -2.74 -0.65 12.57
C GLY A 22 -3.05 -1.32 11.23
N ILE A 23 -3.90 -0.69 10.42
CA ILE A 23 -4.24 -1.18 9.09
C ILE A 23 -3.00 -1.17 8.19
N ALA A 24 -2.26 -0.07 8.22
CA ALA A 24 -1.03 0.06 7.43
C ALA A 24 -0.01 -1.01 7.81
N LYS A 25 0.10 -1.33 9.09
CA LYS A 25 1.02 -2.38 9.55
C LYS A 25 0.62 -3.75 9.02
N GLU A 26 -0.68 -4.08 9.03
CA GLU A 26 -1.13 -5.37 8.51
C GLU A 26 -0.82 -5.50 7.03
N ILE A 27 -1.06 -4.43 6.26
CA ILE A 27 -0.69 -4.42 4.84
C ILE A 27 0.82 -4.62 4.69
N SER A 28 1.62 -3.92 5.49
CA SER A 28 3.08 -4.03 5.42
C SER A 28 3.58 -5.43 5.76
N TYR A 29 2.90 -6.15 6.66
CA TYR A 29 3.27 -7.52 6.98
C TYR A 29 3.11 -8.43 5.77
N GLY A 30 2.08 -8.20 4.95
CA GLY A 30 1.91 -8.94 3.71
C GLY A 30 3.05 -8.67 2.72
N ILE A 31 3.48 -7.42 2.63
CA ILE A 31 4.62 -7.05 1.79
C ILE A 31 5.89 -7.74 2.29
N GLU A 32 6.07 -7.75 3.61
CA GLU A 32 7.21 -8.40 4.26
C GLU A 32 7.28 -9.89 3.99
N GLU A 33 6.13 -10.56 3.98
CA GLU A 33 6.05 -12.00 3.65
C GLU A 33 6.65 -12.30 2.27
N GLU A 34 6.56 -11.35 1.35
CA GLU A 34 7.09 -11.51 0.00
C GLU A 34 8.52 -10.99 -0.13
N GLN A 35 9.11 -10.57 0.98
CA GLN A 35 10.50 -10.09 1.04
C GLN A 35 10.78 -8.87 0.16
N ILE A 36 9.80 -8.02 0.00
CA ILE A 36 9.96 -6.75 -0.71
C ILE A 36 10.13 -5.64 0.34
N PRO A 37 11.13 -4.77 0.20
CA PRO A 37 11.32 -3.66 1.14
C PRO A 37 10.19 -2.64 1.05
N TYR A 38 9.85 -2.03 2.16
CA TYR A 38 8.87 -0.95 2.22
C TYR A 38 9.30 0.10 3.24
N VAL A 39 8.74 1.30 3.11
CA VAL A 39 8.88 2.37 4.10
C VAL A 39 7.45 2.81 4.46
N LEU A 40 7.17 2.85 5.76
CA LEU A 40 5.86 3.24 6.29
C LEU A 40 6.03 4.54 7.08
N GLU A 41 5.30 5.58 6.68
CA GLU A 41 5.35 6.88 7.34
C GLU A 41 3.96 7.36 7.71
N THR A 42 3.84 8.00 8.89
CA THR A 42 2.60 8.69 9.25
C THR A 42 2.70 10.13 8.77
N VAL A 43 1.58 10.64 8.24
CA VAL A 43 1.50 12.00 7.71
C VAL A 43 0.24 12.67 8.24
N TYR A 44 0.20 14.00 8.15
CA TYR A 44 -0.92 14.80 8.64
C TYR A 44 -1.76 15.41 7.52
N ASP A 45 -1.23 15.50 6.32
CA ASP A 45 -1.87 16.18 5.20
C ASP A 45 -2.63 15.23 4.27
N LEU A 46 -3.09 14.12 4.79
CA LEU A 46 -3.76 13.08 4.03
C LEU A 46 -5.24 13.01 4.45
N ASP A 47 -6.14 13.10 3.46
CA ASP A 47 -7.58 12.98 3.68
C ASP A 47 -8.22 12.21 2.51
N GLU A 48 -9.54 12.00 2.59
CA GLU A 48 -10.23 11.23 1.55
C GLU A 48 -10.33 11.97 0.22
N LYS A 49 -10.11 13.27 0.20
CA LYS A 49 -10.14 14.04 -1.04
C LYS A 49 -8.84 13.95 -1.82
N ASN A 50 -7.71 13.88 -1.11
CA ASN A 50 -6.40 13.87 -1.75
C ASN A 50 -5.72 12.50 -1.75
N ILE A 51 -6.38 11.46 -1.24
CA ILE A 51 -5.75 10.16 -1.01
C ILE A 51 -5.21 9.52 -2.30
N VAL A 52 -5.95 9.63 -3.41
CA VAL A 52 -5.51 9.05 -4.69
C VAL A 52 -4.25 9.75 -5.19
N GLU A 53 -4.24 11.09 -5.11
CA GLU A 53 -3.08 11.88 -5.51
C GLU A 53 -1.87 11.59 -4.63
N LYS A 54 -2.10 11.43 -3.32
CA LYS A 54 -1.01 11.12 -2.40
C LYS A 54 -0.42 9.74 -2.66
N ALA A 55 -1.26 8.74 -2.94
CA ALA A 55 -0.78 7.42 -3.32
C ALA A 55 0.06 7.50 -4.60
N TYR A 56 -0.39 8.27 -5.57
CA TYR A 56 0.34 8.47 -6.81
C TYR A 56 1.69 9.16 -6.56
N GLU A 57 1.71 10.21 -5.75
CA GLU A 57 2.95 10.91 -5.39
C GLU A 57 3.97 9.95 -4.77
N GLU A 58 3.49 9.09 -3.84
CA GLU A 58 4.38 8.10 -3.23
C GLU A 58 4.88 7.09 -4.26
N ALA A 59 4.03 6.71 -5.21
CA ALA A 59 4.44 5.81 -6.28
C ALA A 59 5.54 6.44 -7.13
N THR A 60 5.46 7.74 -7.42
CA THR A 60 6.49 8.42 -8.21
C THR A 60 7.82 8.53 -7.48
N LYS A 61 7.78 8.56 -6.14
CA LYS A 61 8.99 8.60 -5.33
C LYS A 61 9.61 7.23 -5.13
N SER A 62 8.85 6.18 -5.34
CA SER A 62 9.29 4.81 -5.11
C SER A 62 10.09 4.30 -6.30
N LYS A 63 11.26 3.71 -6.05
CA LYS A 63 12.04 3.07 -7.11
C LYS A 63 11.37 1.79 -7.60
N LEU A 64 10.42 1.25 -6.84
CA LEU A 64 9.59 0.13 -7.27
C LEU A 64 8.30 0.61 -7.93
N SER A 65 8.09 1.94 -8.00
CA SER A 65 6.94 2.58 -8.63
C SER A 65 5.60 2.32 -7.93
N ILE A 66 5.61 1.89 -6.68
CA ILE A 66 4.40 1.57 -5.92
C ILE A 66 4.27 2.52 -4.73
N GLY A 67 3.09 3.12 -4.62
CA GLY A 67 2.72 3.94 -3.47
C GLY A 67 1.39 3.50 -2.90
N ILE A 68 1.26 3.55 -1.59
CA ILE A 68 0.04 3.17 -0.88
C ILE A 68 -0.30 4.31 0.08
N ALA A 69 -1.56 4.72 0.07
CA ALA A 69 -2.05 5.73 1.01
C ALA A 69 -3.28 5.19 1.73
N ILE A 70 -3.32 5.36 3.05
CA ILE A 70 -4.40 4.84 3.88
C ILE A 70 -4.92 5.95 4.77
N CYS A 71 -6.22 6.23 4.67
CA CYS A 71 -6.86 7.30 5.43
C CYS A 71 -8.33 6.98 5.64
N GLU A 72 -8.78 7.08 6.88
CA GLU A 72 -10.18 6.85 7.24
C GLU A 72 -10.65 5.47 6.78
N SER A 73 -11.59 5.41 5.82
CA SER A 73 -12.14 4.15 5.36
C SER A 73 -11.48 3.60 4.10
N LYS A 74 -10.49 4.32 3.56
CA LYS A 74 -9.93 3.98 2.25
C LYS A 74 -8.45 3.62 2.30
N ALA A 75 -8.07 2.67 1.43
CA ALA A 75 -6.68 2.39 1.12
C ALA A 75 -6.54 2.41 -0.41
N ILE A 76 -5.58 3.17 -0.90
CA ILE A 76 -5.32 3.31 -2.34
C ILE A 76 -3.94 2.74 -2.62
N PHE A 77 -3.87 1.83 -3.59
CA PHE A 77 -2.62 1.24 -4.06
C PHE A 77 -2.39 1.77 -5.47
N HIS A 78 -1.28 2.46 -5.69
CA HIS A 78 -1.03 3.11 -6.97
C HIS A 78 0.30 2.69 -7.58
N PHE A 79 0.35 2.81 -8.90
CA PHE A 79 1.55 2.52 -9.68
C PHE A 79 1.86 3.76 -10.53
N SER A 80 3.12 4.21 -10.51
CA SER A 80 3.49 5.48 -11.14
C SER A 80 3.32 5.51 -12.66
N ARG A 81 3.20 4.36 -13.29
CA ARG A 81 3.00 4.28 -14.75
C ARG A 81 1.54 4.35 -15.16
N LEU A 82 0.63 4.35 -14.19
CA LEU A 82 -0.79 4.52 -14.47
C LEU A 82 -1.14 6.01 -14.40
N LYS A 83 -2.31 6.35 -14.92
CA LYS A 83 -2.83 7.70 -14.76
C LYS A 83 -3.18 7.93 -13.30
N VAL A 84 -3.06 9.17 -12.83
CA VAL A 84 -3.30 9.49 -11.43
C VAL A 84 -4.72 9.11 -10.99
N GLU A 85 -5.71 9.25 -11.86
CA GLU A 85 -7.10 8.94 -11.55
C GLU A 85 -7.44 7.44 -11.68
N GLU A 86 -6.48 6.60 -12.06
CA GLU A 86 -6.70 5.17 -12.27
C GLU A 86 -5.76 4.33 -11.41
N PRO A 87 -5.96 4.27 -10.08
CA PRO A 87 -5.09 3.48 -9.23
C PRO A 87 -5.24 1.97 -9.47
N LEU A 88 -4.25 1.19 -9.01
CA LEU A 88 -4.28 -0.26 -9.14
C LEU A 88 -5.42 -0.88 -8.32
N PHE A 89 -5.52 -0.49 -7.06
CA PHE A 89 -6.57 -0.99 -6.16
C PHE A 89 -7.15 0.17 -5.38
N VAL A 90 -8.47 0.14 -5.19
CA VAL A 90 -9.18 1.03 -4.27
C VAL A 90 -9.93 0.12 -3.31
N ILE A 91 -9.60 0.21 -2.03
CA ILE A 91 -10.29 -0.56 -1.01
C ILE A 91 -11.11 0.39 -0.17
N ASN A 92 -12.41 0.15 -0.11
CA ASN A 92 -13.32 0.92 0.74
C ASN A 92 -13.60 0.13 2.03
N ASN A 93 -14.00 0.85 3.08
CA ASN A 93 -14.31 0.24 4.38
C ASN A 93 -13.16 -0.61 4.91
N VAL A 94 -11.95 -0.11 4.74
CA VAL A 94 -10.72 -0.83 5.10
C VAL A 94 -10.66 -1.14 6.60
N GLU A 95 -11.29 -0.32 7.43
CA GLU A 95 -11.32 -0.54 8.88
C GLU A 95 -12.15 -1.76 9.29
N ASP A 96 -13.04 -2.23 8.40
CA ASP A 96 -13.87 -3.40 8.65
C ASP A 96 -13.27 -4.69 8.12
N MET A 97 -12.12 -4.61 7.48
CA MET A 97 -11.50 -5.79 6.87
C MET A 97 -10.74 -6.63 7.88
N GLU A 98 -10.76 -7.93 7.68
CA GLU A 98 -9.99 -8.85 8.50
C GLU A 98 -8.49 -8.64 8.27
N LYS A 99 -7.70 -8.88 9.30
CA LYS A 99 -6.24 -8.72 9.22
C LYS A 99 -5.64 -9.57 8.12
N GLU A 100 -6.11 -10.80 7.96
CA GLU A 100 -5.63 -11.72 6.93
C GLU A 100 -5.87 -11.18 5.54
N GLU A 101 -7.02 -10.54 5.33
CA GLU A 101 -7.34 -9.95 4.03
C GLU A 101 -6.44 -8.76 3.73
N LEU A 102 -6.17 -7.92 4.73
CA LEU A 102 -5.25 -6.80 4.59
C LEU A 102 -3.85 -7.28 4.20
N ARG A 103 -3.39 -8.36 4.84
CA ARG A 103 -2.09 -8.96 4.51
C ARG A 103 -2.07 -9.51 3.09
N VAL A 104 -3.17 -10.08 2.62
CA VAL A 104 -3.26 -10.58 1.25
C VAL A 104 -3.10 -9.43 0.25
N TYR A 105 -3.71 -8.28 0.51
CA TYR A 105 -3.51 -7.11 -0.36
C TYR A 105 -2.05 -6.65 -0.36
N GLY A 106 -1.41 -6.63 0.80
CA GLY A 106 0.02 -6.30 0.89
C GLY A 106 0.89 -7.30 0.13
N SER A 107 0.61 -8.58 0.32
CA SER A 107 1.31 -9.64 -0.41
C SER A 107 1.11 -9.48 -1.92
N ASN A 108 -0.10 -9.19 -2.35
CA ASN A 108 -0.41 -9.06 -3.77
C ASN A 108 0.28 -7.87 -4.42
N ILE A 109 0.39 -6.74 -3.72
CA ILE A 109 1.12 -5.61 -4.30
C ILE A 109 2.60 -5.95 -4.45
N ALA A 110 3.17 -6.68 -3.51
CA ALA A 110 4.55 -7.15 -3.60
C ALA A 110 4.71 -8.16 -4.74
N ARG A 111 3.72 -9.02 -4.95
CA ARG A 111 3.74 -9.99 -6.05
C ARG A 111 3.66 -9.33 -7.41
N ILE A 112 2.95 -8.21 -7.52
CA ILE A 112 2.96 -7.41 -8.75
C ILE A 112 4.39 -6.94 -9.05
N VAL A 113 5.11 -6.46 -8.02
CA VAL A 113 6.51 -6.06 -8.18
C VAL A 113 7.37 -7.22 -8.67
N LYS A 114 7.14 -8.42 -8.13
CA LYS A 114 7.93 -9.62 -8.48
C LYS A 114 7.48 -10.26 -9.79
N GLY A 115 6.33 -9.86 -10.32
CA GLY A 115 5.81 -10.46 -11.55
C GLY A 115 5.31 -11.90 -11.39
N ILE A 116 4.82 -12.26 -10.21
CA ILE A 116 4.29 -13.61 -9.94
C ILE A 116 2.79 -13.56 -9.69
N PRO A 117 2.08 -14.71 -9.81
CA PRO A 117 0.62 -14.73 -9.65
C PRO A 117 0.15 -14.22 -8.30
N LEU A 118 -1.00 -13.56 -8.28
CA LEU A 118 -1.57 -13.00 -7.08
C LEU A 118 -2.31 -14.05 -6.27
N LYS A 119 -2.37 -13.81 -4.95
CA LYS A 119 -3.21 -14.62 -4.05
C LYS A 119 -4.66 -14.19 -4.24
N ARG A 120 -5.59 -15.13 -4.04
CA ARG A 120 -7.01 -14.82 -4.12
C ARG A 120 -7.45 -14.03 -2.88
N THR A 121 -8.22 -12.96 -3.11
CA THR A 121 -8.85 -12.18 -2.04
C THR A 121 -10.34 -12.46 -2.04
N LEU A 122 -11.04 -12.03 -0.98
CA LEU A 122 -12.49 -12.14 -0.94
C LEU A 122 -13.14 -11.38 -2.09
N LEU A 123 -12.60 -10.22 -2.45
CA LEU A 123 -13.13 -9.43 -3.56
C LEU A 123 -12.92 -10.14 -4.89
N ASN A 124 -11.80 -10.81 -5.05
CA ASN A 124 -11.49 -11.52 -6.30
C ASN A 124 -12.24 -12.83 -6.43
N SER A 125 -12.79 -13.36 -5.34
CA SER A 125 -13.55 -14.60 -5.38
C SER A 125 -15.00 -14.38 -5.81
N LEU A 126 -15.43 -13.13 -5.86
CA LEU A 126 -16.75 -12.77 -6.33
C LEU A 126 -16.76 -12.61 -7.84
#